data_3b5c142911e0488e6e2e86878c08bee9
#
_entry.id   3b5c142911e0488e6e2e86878c08bee9
#
_cell.length_a   1.000
_cell.length_b   1.000
_cell.length_c   1.000
_cell.angle_alpha   90.00
_cell.angle_beta   90.00
_cell.angle_gamma   90.00
#
_symmetry.space_group_name_H-M   'P 1'
#
loop_
_entity.id
_entity.type
_entity.pdbx_description
1 polymer ?
#
loop_
_entity_poly.entity_id
_entity_poly.type
_entity_poly.pdbx_seq_one_letter_code
_entity_poly.pdbx_strand_id
1 'polypeptide(L)'
;MPDHIDPTSTTTVQITVLNLAPMRGRGNLLALADVEVLLDGVSIILHGVQVFATDQRTEVRLPKYRAPDGNWMAAITLPDEVKGPMGEAVIAVGVEAGILRKKIL
;
A
#
# COMPACT_ATOMS: atom_id res chain seq x y z
N MET A 1 33.10 0.58 -8.14
CA MET A 1 31.73 0.13 -8.48
C MET A 1 31.08 1.15 -9.38
N PRO A 2 30.76 0.81 -10.60
CA PRO A 2 30.07 1.76 -11.45
C PRO A 2 28.67 2.02 -10.90
N ASP A 3 28.29 3.26 -10.92
CA ASP A 3 26.99 3.67 -10.40
C ASP A 3 25.92 3.66 -11.48
N HIS A 4 26.28 3.30 -12.70
CA HIS A 4 25.25 3.25 -13.73
C HIS A 4 24.48 1.95 -13.64
N ILE A 5 23.20 2.06 -13.92
CA ILE A 5 22.31 0.92 -13.98
C ILE A 5 22.29 0.41 -15.42
N ASP A 6 22.57 -0.88 -15.58
CA ASP A 6 22.45 -1.52 -16.88
C ASP A 6 21.01 -1.39 -17.34
N PRO A 7 20.72 -0.81 -18.52
CA PRO A 7 19.35 -0.64 -18.98
C PRO A 7 18.61 -1.95 -19.20
N THR A 8 19.32 -3.08 -19.25
CA THR A 8 18.69 -4.39 -19.36
C THR A 8 18.43 -5.03 -18.00
N SER A 9 18.95 -4.46 -16.90
CA SER A 9 18.72 -5.03 -15.59
C SER A 9 17.36 -4.58 -15.05
N THR A 10 16.68 -5.50 -14.38
CA THR A 10 15.38 -5.23 -13.77
C THR A 10 15.42 -5.62 -12.31
N THR A 11 14.77 -4.81 -11.49
CA THR A 11 14.57 -5.14 -10.09
C THR A 11 13.29 -5.96 -9.96
N THR A 12 13.39 -7.12 -9.32
CA THR A 12 12.21 -7.95 -9.07
C THR A 12 11.48 -7.42 -7.85
N VAL A 13 10.21 -7.09 -8.02
CA VAL A 13 9.35 -6.64 -6.94
C VAL A 13 8.15 -7.56 -6.86
N GLN A 14 7.92 -8.16 -5.68
CA GLN A 14 6.73 -8.97 -5.42
C GLN A 14 5.97 -8.36 -4.26
N ILE A 15 4.67 -8.27 -4.41
CA ILE A 15 3.77 -7.70 -3.40
C ILE A 15 2.86 -8.81 -2.88
N THR A 16 2.82 -8.96 -1.57
CA THR A 16 1.91 -9.90 -0.91
C THR A 16 1.15 -9.20 0.19
N VAL A 17 -0.17 -9.24 0.13
CA VAL A 17 -1.00 -8.72 1.22
C VAL A 17 -1.08 -9.82 2.28
N LEU A 18 -0.47 -9.55 3.44
CA LEU A 18 -0.40 -10.53 4.52
C LEU A 18 -1.66 -10.54 5.37
N ASN A 19 -2.27 -9.38 5.53
CA ASN A 19 -3.45 -9.21 6.36
C ASN A 19 -4.23 -7.99 5.90
N LEU A 20 -5.55 -8.08 5.95
CA LEU A 20 -6.43 -6.96 5.65
C LEU A 20 -7.58 -6.99 6.66
N ALA A 21 -7.59 -6.01 7.55
CA ALA A 21 -8.58 -5.93 8.61
C ALA A 21 -9.57 -4.81 8.30
N PRO A 22 -10.88 -5.12 8.20
CA PRO A 22 -11.88 -4.09 7.98
C PRO A 22 -12.01 -3.20 9.20
N MET A 23 -12.25 -1.92 8.97
CA MET A 23 -12.46 -0.93 10.02
C MET A 23 -13.91 -0.47 9.96
N ARG A 24 -14.57 -0.47 11.11
CA ARG A 24 -15.95 -0.02 11.20
C ARG A 24 -16.03 1.22 12.08
N GLY A 25 -16.88 2.17 11.69
CA GLY A 25 -17.09 3.38 12.47
C GLY A 25 -15.91 4.33 12.45
N ARG A 26 -15.06 4.25 11.45
CA ARG A 26 -13.89 5.10 11.30
C ARG A 26 -14.00 6.04 10.10
N GLY A 27 -15.23 6.41 9.75
CA GLY A 27 -15.46 7.32 8.63
C GLY A 27 -15.02 6.68 7.32
N ASN A 28 -14.15 7.38 6.59
CA ASN A 28 -13.69 6.94 5.27
C ASN A 28 -12.57 5.92 5.32
N LEU A 29 -12.04 5.60 6.50
CA LEU A 29 -11.04 4.56 6.66
C LEU A 29 -11.75 3.21 6.62
N LEU A 30 -11.58 2.46 5.53
CA LEU A 30 -12.29 1.21 5.29
C LEU A 30 -11.57 -0.01 5.85
N ALA A 31 -10.23 0.01 5.81
CA ALA A 31 -9.44 -1.15 6.24
C ALA A 31 -8.00 -0.74 6.50
N LEU A 32 -7.29 -1.60 7.24
CA LEU A 32 -5.85 -1.51 7.43
C LEU A 32 -5.22 -2.80 6.93
N ALA A 33 -4.09 -2.69 6.27
CA ALA A 33 -3.40 -3.83 5.67
C ALA A 33 -1.96 -3.93 6.14
N ASP A 34 -1.48 -5.16 6.22
CA ASP A 34 -0.05 -5.46 6.33
C ASP A 34 0.38 -6.02 4.99
N VAL A 35 1.43 -5.45 4.42
CA VAL A 35 1.86 -5.77 3.06
C VAL A 35 3.35 -6.09 3.07
N GLU A 36 3.70 -7.21 2.48
CA GLU A 36 5.10 -7.54 2.23
C GLU A 36 5.50 -7.04 0.85
N VAL A 37 6.59 -6.29 0.81
CA VAL A 37 7.24 -5.89 -0.43
C VAL A 37 8.56 -6.63 -0.49
N LEU A 38 8.69 -7.52 -1.46
CA LEU A 38 9.89 -8.30 -1.67
C LEU A 38 10.69 -7.66 -2.82
N LEU A 39 11.84 -7.06 -2.47
CA LEU A 39 12.71 -6.38 -3.43
C LEU A 39 13.99 -7.19 -3.59
N ASP A 40 14.15 -7.81 -4.76
CA ASP A 40 15.33 -8.64 -5.05
C ASP A 40 15.66 -9.61 -3.91
N GLY A 41 14.63 -10.27 -3.38
CA GLY A 41 14.80 -11.23 -2.30
C GLY A 41 14.85 -10.64 -0.89
N VAL A 42 14.79 -9.31 -0.77
CA VAL A 42 14.76 -8.66 0.55
C VAL A 42 13.32 -8.35 0.92
N SER A 43 12.87 -8.90 2.04
CA SER A 43 11.51 -8.72 2.52
C SER A 43 11.39 -7.48 3.39
N ILE A 44 10.45 -6.61 3.03
CA ILE A 44 10.10 -5.43 3.82
C ILE A 44 8.62 -5.53 4.11
N ILE A 45 8.23 -5.45 5.38
CA ILE A 45 6.83 -5.52 5.76
C ILE A 45 6.35 -4.15 6.19
N LEU A 46 5.29 -3.68 5.55
CA LEU A 46 4.66 -2.41 5.87
C LEU A 46 3.40 -2.69 6.68
N HIS A 47 3.36 -2.16 7.89
CA HIS A 47 2.20 -2.30 8.76
C HIS A 47 1.35 -1.04 8.72
N GLY A 48 0.04 -1.22 8.75
CA GLY A 48 -0.87 -0.08 8.83
C GLY A 48 -1.05 0.67 7.52
N VAL A 49 -0.94 -0.02 6.40
CA VAL A 49 -1.31 0.54 5.10
C VAL A 49 -2.80 0.79 5.12
N GLN A 50 -3.21 1.99 4.76
CA GLN A 50 -4.59 2.45 4.92
C GLN A 50 -5.37 2.35 3.62
N VAL A 51 -6.62 1.91 3.72
CA VAL A 51 -7.54 1.88 2.58
C VAL A 51 -8.64 2.90 2.87
N PHE A 52 -8.73 3.92 2.05
CA PHE A 52 -9.67 5.03 2.22
C PHE A 52 -10.67 5.11 1.08
N ALA A 53 -11.90 5.46 1.43
CA ALA A 53 -12.90 5.83 0.44
C ALA A 53 -12.86 7.35 0.23
N THR A 54 -12.80 7.78 -1.03
CA THR A 54 -13.00 9.16 -1.40
C THR A 54 -14.29 9.25 -2.21
N ASP A 55 -14.71 10.47 -2.53
CA ASP A 55 -15.93 10.67 -3.33
C ASP A 55 -15.84 10.02 -4.71
N GLN A 56 -14.64 9.78 -5.18
CA GLN A 56 -14.43 9.32 -6.55
C GLN A 56 -13.88 7.90 -6.62
N ARG A 57 -13.17 7.44 -5.59
CA ARG A 57 -12.46 6.15 -5.67
C ARG A 57 -12.03 5.66 -4.31
N THR A 58 -11.54 4.42 -4.29
CA THR A 58 -10.84 3.86 -3.15
C THR A 58 -9.35 4.14 -3.32
N GLU A 59 -8.73 4.68 -2.28
CA GLU A 59 -7.30 4.98 -2.28
C GLU A 59 -6.57 4.14 -1.26
N VAL A 60 -5.37 3.71 -1.62
CA VAL A 60 -4.45 3.03 -0.69
C VAL A 60 -3.37 4.03 -0.30
N ARG A 61 -3.21 4.26 0.99
CA ARG A 61 -2.28 5.24 1.53
C ARG A 61 -1.25 4.57 2.42
N LEU A 62 -0.01 5.03 2.32
CA LEU A 62 1.07 4.54 3.16
C LEU A 62 0.90 5.02 4.60
N PRO A 63 1.51 4.31 5.57
CA PRO A 63 1.44 4.71 6.97
C PRO A 63 2.00 6.10 7.20
N LYS A 64 1.43 6.78 8.18
CA LYS A 64 1.87 8.09 8.63
C LYS A 64 2.12 8.07 10.13
N TYR A 65 2.89 9.02 10.61
CA TYR A 65 3.08 9.22 12.04
C TYR A 65 2.81 10.66 12.39
N ARG A 66 2.52 10.90 13.67
CA ARG A 66 2.29 12.24 14.16
C ARG A 66 3.59 12.82 14.69
N ALA A 67 4.04 13.92 14.09
CA ALA A 67 5.25 14.60 14.51
C ALA A 67 5.03 15.35 15.82
N PRO A 68 6.13 15.72 16.52
CA PRO A 68 6.00 16.45 17.79
C PRO A 68 5.24 17.77 17.69
N ASP A 69 5.24 18.40 16.51
CA ASP A 69 4.50 19.65 16.29
C ASP A 69 3.00 19.42 16.02
N GLY A 70 2.55 18.17 16.05
CA GLY A 70 1.16 17.80 15.82
C GLY A 70 0.80 17.51 14.37
N ASN A 71 1.70 17.71 13.44
CA ASN A 71 1.44 17.44 12.04
C ASN A 71 1.63 15.96 11.71
N TRP A 72 0.83 15.47 10.75
CA TRP A 72 0.97 14.11 10.22
C TRP A 72 2.04 14.10 9.14
N MET A 73 2.96 13.15 9.25
CA MET A 73 4.09 13.04 8.36
C MET A 73 4.15 11.65 7.75
N ALA A 74 4.72 11.54 6.56
CA ALA A 74 4.92 10.23 5.94
C ALA A 74 5.91 9.41 6.77
N ALA A 75 5.52 8.20 7.17
CA ALA A 75 6.41 7.27 7.87
C ALA A 75 7.33 6.56 6.90
N ILE A 76 6.90 6.40 5.66
CA ILE A 76 7.67 5.76 4.61
C ILE A 76 7.30 6.38 3.27
N THR A 77 8.26 6.44 2.37
CA THR A 77 8.05 6.86 0.98
C THR A 77 8.50 5.74 0.07
N LEU A 78 7.64 5.36 -0.86
CA LEU A 78 7.94 4.34 -1.86
C LEU A 78 7.88 4.96 -3.25
N PRO A 79 8.72 4.49 -4.18
CA PRO A 79 8.60 4.94 -5.57
C PRO A 79 7.28 4.47 -6.18
N ASP A 80 6.82 5.19 -7.18
CA ASP A 80 5.54 4.90 -7.82
C ASP A 80 5.48 3.49 -8.41
N GLU A 81 6.62 2.98 -8.87
CA GLU A 81 6.74 1.63 -9.42
C GLU A 81 6.39 0.55 -8.40
N VAL A 82 6.50 0.86 -7.11
CA VAL A 82 6.12 -0.04 -6.01
C VAL A 82 4.73 0.31 -5.48
N LYS A 83 4.44 1.60 -5.35
CA LYS A 83 3.15 2.06 -4.81
C LYS A 83 1.97 1.62 -5.67
N GLY A 84 2.09 1.74 -6.99
CA GLY A 84 1.02 1.38 -7.90
C GLY A 84 0.61 -0.08 -7.76
N PRO A 85 1.54 -1.03 -7.99
CA PRO A 85 1.22 -2.45 -7.82
C PRO A 85 0.76 -2.81 -6.41
N MET A 86 1.33 -2.18 -5.38
CA MET A 86 0.90 -2.42 -4.01
C MET A 86 -0.55 -2.01 -3.79
N GLY A 87 -0.94 -0.83 -4.27
CA GLY A 87 -2.32 -0.37 -4.15
C GLY A 87 -3.28 -1.30 -4.87
N GLU A 88 -2.92 -1.73 -6.08
CA GLU A 88 -3.74 -2.66 -6.84
C GLU A 88 -3.91 -4.00 -6.12
N ALA A 89 -2.83 -4.52 -5.53
CA ALA A 89 -2.87 -5.79 -4.80
C ALA A 89 -3.79 -5.69 -3.57
N VAL A 90 -3.69 -4.61 -2.81
CA VAL A 90 -4.51 -4.40 -1.62
C VAL A 90 -5.99 -4.30 -2.01
N ILE A 91 -6.32 -3.54 -3.05
CA ILE A 91 -7.69 -3.40 -3.50
C ILE A 91 -8.24 -4.74 -3.99
N ALA A 92 -7.44 -5.51 -4.74
CA ALA A 92 -7.87 -6.82 -5.23
C ALA A 92 -8.20 -7.77 -4.09
N VAL A 93 -7.36 -7.83 -3.05
CA VAL A 93 -7.62 -8.66 -1.88
C VAL A 93 -8.87 -8.17 -1.15
N GLY A 94 -9.06 -6.85 -1.03
CA GLY A 94 -10.24 -6.30 -0.39
C GLY A 94 -11.54 -6.65 -1.12
N VAL A 95 -11.50 -6.65 -2.44
CA VAL A 95 -12.66 -7.04 -3.25
C VAL A 95 -12.95 -8.54 -3.07
N GLU A 96 -11.92 -9.38 -3.15
CA GLU A 96 -12.08 -10.83 -2.95
C GLU A 96 -12.63 -11.17 -1.57
N ALA A 97 -12.18 -10.46 -0.56
CA ALA A 97 -12.62 -10.69 0.82
C ALA A 97 -14.00 -10.11 1.11
N GLY A 98 -14.61 -9.39 0.16
CA GLY A 98 -15.91 -8.76 0.38
C GLY A 98 -15.85 -7.49 1.22
N ILE A 99 -14.65 -6.98 1.51
CA ILE A 99 -14.48 -5.75 2.28
C ILE A 99 -14.71 -4.52 1.42
N LEU A 100 -14.30 -4.60 0.15
CA LEU A 100 -14.46 -3.53 -0.82
C LEU A 100 -15.41 -3.98 -1.92
N ARG A 101 -16.14 -3.01 -2.47
CA ARG A 101 -17.03 -3.30 -3.60
C ARG A 101 -16.29 -3.11 -4.91
N LYS A 102 -16.48 -4.07 -5.81
CA LYS A 102 -15.98 -3.91 -7.17
C LYS A 102 -16.80 -2.84 -7.87
N LYS A 103 -16.13 -1.90 -8.51
CA LYS A 103 -16.81 -0.86 -9.27
C LYS A 103 -17.40 -1.48 -10.54
N ILE A 104 -18.70 -1.31 -10.71
CA ILE A 104 -19.43 -1.78 -11.90
C ILE A 104 -19.76 -0.55 -12.71
N LEU A 105 -19.39 -0.58 -13.98
CA LEU A 105 -19.70 0.50 -14.92
C LEU A 105 -20.97 0.19 -15.69
#